data_18ce2eb64846004b7891ca8cd982f255
#
_entry.id   18ce2eb64846004b7891ca8cd982f255
#
_cell.length_a   1.000
_cell.length_b   1.000
_cell.length_c   1.000
_cell.angle_alpha   90.00
_cell.angle_beta   90.00
_cell.angle_gamma   90.00
#
_symmetry.space_group_name_H-M   'P 1'
#
loop_
_entity.id
_entity.type
_entity.pdbx_description
1 polymer ?
#
loop_
_entity_poly.entity_id
_entity_poly.type
_entity_poly.pdbx_seq_one_letter_code
_entity_poly.pdbx_strand_id
1 'polypeptide(L)'
;MLRPFHLAFPVHDLSAARAFYGGTLGCREGRSSDAWIDFDLFGHQIVAHLDPAARSVSVENAVDGHDVPVPHFGVVLTMAEWEALRDRLVAANTRFGIEPHIRFVGQPGEQATMFFYDPSGNALEFKAFADDAMLFATTKDPA
;
A
#
# COMPACT_ATOMS: atom_id res chain seq x y z
N MET A 1 21.81 -7.25 3.08
CA MET A 1 20.88 -6.11 3.38
C MET A 1 20.09 -5.76 2.13
N LEU A 2 18.79 -5.76 2.23
CA LEU A 2 17.92 -5.36 1.13
C LEU A 2 18.09 -3.85 0.84
N ARG A 3 18.21 -3.49 -0.45
CA ARG A 3 18.29 -2.08 -0.86
C ARG A 3 16.88 -1.47 -0.92
N PRO A 4 16.72 -0.17 -0.59
CA PRO A 4 15.43 0.49 -0.74
C PRO A 4 14.91 0.46 -2.17
N PHE A 5 13.64 0.16 -2.32
CA PHE A 5 12.92 0.32 -3.57
C PHE A 5 12.56 1.80 -3.78
N HIS A 6 12.48 2.25 -5.02
CA HIS A 6 12.10 3.61 -5.38
C HIS A 6 10.90 3.58 -6.32
N LEU A 7 9.88 4.38 -6.02
CA LEU A 7 8.67 4.52 -6.83
C LEU A 7 8.26 5.99 -6.89
N ALA A 8 8.01 6.49 -8.09
CA ALA A 8 7.41 7.81 -8.30
C ALA A 8 5.99 7.65 -8.86
N PHE A 9 5.04 8.45 -8.38
CA PHE A 9 3.64 8.39 -8.78
C PHE A 9 3.01 9.79 -8.77
N PRO A 10 1.99 10.04 -9.60
CA PRO A 10 1.35 11.34 -9.66
C PRO A 10 0.33 11.54 -8.54
N VAL A 11 0.25 12.76 -8.04
CA VAL A 11 -0.78 13.22 -7.11
C VAL A 11 -1.34 14.57 -7.57
N HIS A 12 -2.62 14.81 -7.33
CA HIS A 12 -3.25 16.05 -7.77
C HIS A 12 -3.01 17.23 -6.83
N ASP A 13 -2.61 16.98 -5.59
CA ASP A 13 -2.44 17.99 -4.55
C ASP A 13 -1.39 17.53 -3.55
N LEU A 14 -0.30 18.32 -3.42
CA LEU A 14 0.80 17.97 -2.50
C LEU A 14 0.39 18.09 -1.03
N SER A 15 -0.47 19.03 -0.68
CA SER A 15 -0.95 19.16 0.70
C SER A 15 -1.78 17.95 1.12
N ALA A 16 -2.63 17.46 0.24
CA ALA A 16 -3.42 16.25 0.46
C ALA A 16 -2.51 15.00 0.57
N ALA A 17 -1.50 14.90 -0.29
CA ALA A 17 -0.50 13.82 -0.24
C ALA A 17 0.28 13.85 1.07
N ARG A 18 0.70 15.02 1.53
CA ARG A 18 1.42 15.19 2.80
C ARG A 18 0.55 14.76 3.98
N ALA A 19 -0.72 15.15 4.00
CA ALA A 19 -1.65 14.76 5.04
C ALA A 19 -1.89 13.23 5.07
N PHE A 20 -1.95 12.61 3.91
CA PHE A 20 -2.17 11.16 3.80
C PHE A 20 -0.91 10.35 4.11
N TYR A 21 0.18 10.56 3.38
CA TYR A 21 1.41 9.79 3.55
C TYR A 21 2.13 10.13 4.85
N GLY A 22 2.25 11.41 5.17
CA GLY A 22 2.89 11.86 6.40
C GLY A 22 2.00 11.73 7.63
N GLY A 23 0.74 12.06 7.52
CA GLY A 23 -0.23 12.04 8.62
C GLY A 23 -0.86 10.66 8.83
N THR A 24 -1.66 10.20 7.88
CA THR A 24 -2.43 8.95 8.01
C THR A 24 -1.51 7.72 8.05
N LEU A 25 -0.57 7.60 7.10
CA LEU A 25 0.37 6.47 7.08
C LEU A 25 1.55 6.64 8.05
N GLY A 26 1.85 7.87 8.48
CA GLY A 26 2.94 8.13 9.39
C GLY A 26 4.34 8.05 8.76
N CYS A 27 4.44 8.19 7.43
CA CYS A 27 5.72 8.22 6.75
C CYS A 27 6.52 9.46 7.13
N ARG A 28 7.82 9.30 7.39
CA ARG A 28 8.71 10.44 7.53
C ARG A 28 8.87 11.11 6.18
N GLU A 29 8.72 12.45 6.14
CA GLU A 29 8.96 13.23 4.95
C GLU A 29 10.47 13.43 4.73
N GLY A 30 10.93 13.26 3.51
CA GLY A 30 12.30 13.56 3.09
C GLY A 30 12.39 14.94 2.47
N ARG A 31 13.05 15.02 1.30
CA ARG A 31 13.15 16.29 0.55
C ARG A 31 11.83 16.61 -0.16
N SER A 32 11.64 17.88 -0.45
CA SER A 32 10.48 18.33 -1.23
C SER A 32 10.81 19.59 -2.05
N SER A 33 9.94 19.85 -3.01
CA SER A 33 9.89 21.10 -3.76
C SER A 33 8.42 21.51 -3.92
N ASP A 34 8.16 22.53 -4.72
CA ASP A 34 6.78 22.90 -5.06
C ASP A 34 6.12 21.90 -6.03
N ALA A 35 6.87 20.91 -6.52
CA ALA A 35 6.40 19.95 -7.51
C ALA A 35 6.45 18.49 -7.05
N TRP A 36 7.09 18.17 -5.94
CA TRP A 36 7.22 16.79 -5.47
C TRP A 36 7.57 16.70 -3.99
N ILE A 37 7.29 15.54 -3.38
CA ILE A 37 7.64 15.22 -1.99
C ILE A 37 8.16 13.79 -1.92
N ASP A 38 9.31 13.60 -1.27
CA ASP A 38 9.84 12.27 -0.91
C ASP A 38 9.25 11.82 0.43
N PHE A 39 8.90 10.55 0.53
CA PHE A 39 8.50 9.89 1.79
C PHE A 39 9.27 8.60 2.01
N ASP A 40 9.54 8.32 3.28
CA ASP A 40 10.06 7.03 3.73
C ASP A 40 8.88 6.10 4.03
N LEU A 41 8.63 5.15 3.15
CA LEU A 41 7.58 4.14 3.31
C LEU A 41 8.21 2.82 3.77
N PHE A 42 8.27 2.61 5.07
CA PHE A 42 8.90 1.43 5.68
C PHE A 42 10.32 1.15 5.16
N GLY A 43 11.13 2.21 5.01
CA GLY A 43 12.50 2.11 4.52
C GLY A 43 12.65 2.19 2.99
N HIS A 44 11.55 2.29 2.25
CA HIS A 44 11.56 2.50 0.80
C HIS A 44 11.27 3.95 0.45
N GLN A 45 11.85 4.43 -0.65
CA GLN A 45 11.60 5.80 -1.10
C GLN A 45 10.43 5.83 -2.08
N ILE A 46 9.38 6.56 -1.71
CA ILE A 46 8.31 6.89 -2.65
C ILE A 46 8.29 8.40 -2.87
N VAL A 47 7.93 8.82 -4.08
CA VAL A 47 7.91 10.23 -4.46
C VAL A 47 6.56 10.59 -5.05
N ALA A 48 5.84 11.48 -4.37
CA ALA A 48 4.61 12.05 -4.88
C ALA A 48 4.95 13.24 -5.79
N HIS A 49 4.66 13.12 -7.08
CA HIS A 49 4.86 14.19 -8.06
C HIS A 49 3.55 14.92 -8.36
N LEU A 50 3.57 16.25 -8.31
CA LEU A 50 2.40 17.06 -8.60
C LEU A 50 2.03 16.99 -10.08
N ASP A 51 0.82 16.53 -10.33
CA ASP A 51 0.10 16.65 -11.59
C ASP A 51 -1.34 17.04 -11.24
N PRO A 52 -1.73 18.32 -11.39
CA PRO A 52 -3.07 18.77 -10.99
C PRO A 52 -4.21 18.00 -11.66
N ALA A 53 -3.97 17.39 -12.81
CA ALA A 53 -4.95 16.56 -13.51
C ALA A 53 -4.93 15.08 -13.08
N ALA A 54 -4.03 14.70 -12.17
CA ALA A 54 -3.87 13.30 -11.79
C ALA A 54 -5.15 12.74 -11.15
N ARG A 55 -5.64 11.69 -11.76
CA ARG A 55 -6.67 10.79 -11.24
C ARG A 55 -6.25 9.40 -11.68
N SER A 56 -5.81 8.59 -10.75
CA SER A 56 -5.38 7.23 -11.08
C SER A 56 -6.56 6.44 -11.61
N VAL A 57 -6.34 5.80 -12.75
CA VAL A 57 -7.28 4.85 -13.33
C VAL A 57 -6.64 3.47 -13.20
N SER A 58 -7.30 2.57 -12.49
CA SER A 58 -6.84 1.20 -12.32
C SER A 58 -7.71 0.24 -13.13
N VAL A 59 -7.09 -0.84 -13.58
CA VAL A 59 -7.80 -2.02 -14.07
C VAL A 59 -8.03 -2.93 -12.87
N GLU A 60 -9.21 -3.51 -12.76
CA GLU A 60 -9.53 -4.44 -11.69
C GLU A 60 -9.38 -5.87 -12.18
N ASN A 61 -8.70 -6.71 -11.41
CA ASN A 61 -8.56 -8.14 -11.66
C ASN A 61 -9.19 -8.92 -10.51
N ALA A 62 -9.98 -9.94 -10.85
CA ALA A 62 -10.60 -10.79 -9.85
C ALA A 62 -9.55 -11.69 -9.18
N VAL A 63 -9.43 -11.56 -7.85
CA VAL A 63 -8.58 -12.41 -7.01
C VAL A 63 -9.37 -12.76 -5.75
N ASP A 64 -9.56 -14.05 -5.47
CA ASP A 64 -10.31 -14.53 -4.29
C ASP A 64 -11.69 -13.86 -4.12
N GLY A 65 -12.41 -13.63 -5.21
CA GLY A 65 -13.71 -12.99 -5.18
C GLY A 65 -13.69 -11.48 -4.95
N HIS A 66 -12.52 -10.83 -4.97
CA HIS A 66 -12.36 -9.39 -4.88
C HIS A 66 -11.89 -8.82 -6.22
N ASP A 67 -12.37 -7.63 -6.55
CA ASP A 67 -11.88 -6.87 -7.69
C ASP A 67 -10.65 -6.07 -7.24
N VAL A 68 -9.47 -6.58 -7.56
CA VAL A 68 -8.19 -6.00 -7.14
C VAL A 68 -7.79 -4.88 -8.10
N PRO A 69 -7.59 -3.65 -7.61
CA PRO A 69 -7.12 -2.55 -8.46
C PRO A 69 -5.69 -2.77 -8.93
N VAL A 70 -5.40 -2.46 -10.18
CA VAL A 70 -4.06 -2.54 -10.78
C VAL A 70 -3.83 -1.29 -11.64
N PRO A 71 -2.69 -0.53 -11.46
CA PRO A 71 -1.61 -0.83 -10.54
C PRO A 71 -1.95 -0.56 -9.08
N HIS A 72 -1.20 -1.18 -8.20
CA HIS A 72 -1.16 -0.86 -6.78
C HIS A 72 0.26 -1.05 -6.25
N PHE A 73 0.56 -0.45 -5.13
CA PHE A 73 1.86 -0.60 -4.48
C PHE A 73 1.72 -0.63 -2.96
N GLY A 74 2.74 -1.12 -2.31
CA GLY A 74 2.84 -1.21 -0.86
C GLY A 74 4.03 -2.04 -0.45
N VAL A 75 4.07 -2.43 0.81
CA VAL A 75 5.18 -3.18 1.38
C VAL A 75 4.64 -4.47 2.01
N VAL A 76 5.39 -5.54 1.85
CA VAL A 76 5.15 -6.77 2.60
C VAL A 76 5.76 -6.58 3.99
N LEU A 77 4.90 -6.55 4.99
CA LEU A 77 5.23 -6.26 6.39
C LEU A 77 5.34 -7.55 7.20
N THR A 78 5.90 -7.45 8.40
CA THR A 78 5.66 -8.49 9.41
C THR A 78 4.19 -8.43 9.85
N MET A 79 3.67 -9.51 10.40
CA MET A 79 2.28 -9.53 10.86
C MET A 79 2.04 -8.45 11.92
N ALA A 80 2.97 -8.24 12.83
CA ALA A 80 2.84 -7.20 13.87
C ALA A 80 2.80 -5.79 13.29
N GLU A 81 3.63 -5.48 12.29
CA GLU A 81 3.62 -4.20 11.59
C GLU A 81 2.32 -4.00 10.80
N TRP A 82 1.84 -5.05 10.16
CA TRP A 82 0.58 -5.01 9.41
C TRP A 82 -0.61 -4.73 10.32
N GLU A 83 -0.69 -5.40 11.45
CA GLU A 83 -1.74 -5.18 12.45
C GLU A 83 -1.70 -3.75 13.00
N ALA A 84 -0.52 -3.23 13.31
CA ALA A 84 -0.34 -1.86 13.79
C ALA A 84 -0.79 -0.83 12.72
N LEU A 85 -0.45 -1.06 11.46
CA LEU A 85 -0.89 -0.21 10.35
C LEU A 85 -2.40 -0.29 10.15
N ARG A 86 -2.97 -1.50 10.17
CA ARG A 86 -4.43 -1.71 10.11
C ARG A 86 -5.15 -0.87 11.18
N ASP A 87 -4.71 -0.98 12.42
CA ASP A 87 -5.33 -0.28 13.55
C ASP A 87 -5.23 1.24 13.39
N ARG A 88 -4.11 1.73 12.89
CA ARG A 88 -3.91 3.15 12.58
C ARG A 88 -4.86 3.63 11.48
N LEU A 89 -5.03 2.85 10.43
CA LEU A 89 -5.92 3.18 9.32
C LEU A 89 -7.40 3.16 9.74
N VAL A 90 -7.80 2.18 10.53
CA VAL A 90 -9.14 2.10 11.09
C VAL A 90 -9.43 3.31 11.98
N ALA A 91 -8.49 3.68 12.85
CA ALA A 91 -8.63 4.85 13.72
C ALA A 91 -8.72 6.17 12.93
N ALA A 92 -8.11 6.24 11.76
CA ALA A 92 -8.17 7.39 10.86
C ALA A 92 -9.43 7.40 9.97
N ASN A 93 -10.34 6.47 10.15
CA ASN A 93 -11.53 6.29 9.31
C ASN A 93 -11.20 6.10 7.82
N THR A 94 -10.12 5.39 7.54
CA THR A 94 -9.70 5.12 6.16
C THR A 94 -10.78 4.31 5.44
N ARG A 95 -11.08 4.72 4.20
CA ARG A 95 -11.98 3.98 3.34
C ARG A 95 -11.20 2.89 2.61
N PHE A 96 -11.49 1.62 2.92
CA PHE A 96 -10.86 0.48 2.27
C PHE A 96 -11.57 0.14 0.96
N GLY A 97 -10.80 -0.13 -0.08
CA GLY A 97 -11.30 -0.77 -1.30
C GLY A 97 -11.55 -2.26 -1.06
N ILE A 98 -10.64 -2.91 -0.33
CA ILE A 98 -10.80 -4.27 0.18
C ILE A 98 -10.46 -4.21 1.67
N GLU A 99 -11.44 -4.58 2.50
CA GLU A 99 -11.30 -4.57 3.95
C GLU A 99 -10.15 -5.46 4.42
N PRO A 100 -9.46 -5.11 5.53
CA PRO A 100 -8.45 -5.96 6.12
C PRO A 100 -8.99 -7.37 6.37
N HIS A 101 -8.32 -8.39 5.84
CA HIS A 101 -8.73 -9.78 6.02
C HIS A 101 -7.55 -10.75 5.85
N ILE A 102 -7.79 -12.00 6.21
CA ILE A 102 -6.81 -13.09 6.07
C ILE A 102 -7.24 -13.98 4.91
N ARG A 103 -6.31 -14.21 3.97
CA ARG A 103 -6.47 -15.15 2.86
C ARG A 103 -5.85 -16.50 3.24
N PHE A 104 -6.41 -17.58 2.71
CA PHE A 104 -5.87 -18.94 2.84
C PHE A 104 -5.67 -19.40 4.29
N VAL A 105 -6.63 -19.10 5.16
CA VAL A 105 -6.58 -19.43 6.59
C VAL A 105 -6.27 -20.92 6.79
N GLY A 106 -5.23 -21.19 7.60
CA GLY A 106 -4.80 -22.55 7.93
C GLY A 106 -4.08 -23.31 6.81
N GLN A 107 -3.76 -22.62 5.69
CA GLN A 107 -3.07 -23.21 4.54
C GLN A 107 -1.68 -22.61 4.36
N PRO A 108 -0.78 -23.33 3.64
CA PRO A 108 0.45 -22.68 3.17
C PRO A 108 0.12 -21.45 2.35
N GLY A 109 0.82 -20.34 2.62
CA GLY A 109 0.54 -19.06 1.95
C GLY A 109 -0.52 -18.22 2.65
N GLU A 110 -0.97 -18.60 3.86
CA GLU A 110 -1.82 -17.74 4.68
C GLU A 110 -1.21 -16.35 4.79
N GLN A 111 -2.00 -15.33 4.46
CA GLN A 111 -1.54 -13.95 4.46
C GLN A 111 -2.65 -12.98 4.81
N ALA A 112 -2.29 -11.91 5.50
CA ALA A 112 -3.15 -10.77 5.74
C ALA A 112 -3.00 -9.76 4.59
N THR A 113 -4.08 -9.12 4.20
CA THR A 113 -4.05 -8.06 3.17
C THR A 113 -5.11 -7.00 3.44
N MET A 114 -4.87 -5.80 2.91
CA MET A 114 -5.83 -4.69 2.87
C MET A 114 -5.49 -3.78 1.69
N PHE A 115 -6.52 -3.20 1.08
CA PHE A 115 -6.38 -2.25 -0.02
C PHE A 115 -7.09 -0.95 0.33
N PHE A 116 -6.44 0.16 0.05
CA PHE A 116 -7.02 1.49 0.22
C PHE A 116 -6.45 2.46 -0.81
N TYR A 117 -7.00 3.66 -0.88
CA TYR A 117 -6.62 4.64 -1.89
C TYR A 117 -6.06 5.91 -1.23
N ASP A 118 -5.09 6.53 -1.88
CA ASP A 118 -4.68 7.87 -1.52
C ASP A 118 -5.69 8.91 -2.05
N PRO A 119 -5.56 10.21 -1.70
CA PRO A 119 -6.50 11.24 -2.17
C PRO A 119 -6.56 11.43 -3.69
N SER A 120 -5.57 10.94 -4.42
CA SER A 120 -5.53 11.02 -5.90
C SER A 120 -6.02 9.75 -6.57
N GLY A 121 -6.48 8.75 -5.80
CA GLY A 121 -6.94 7.47 -6.32
C GLY A 121 -5.85 6.45 -6.58
N ASN A 122 -4.60 6.71 -6.20
CA ASN A 122 -3.56 5.69 -6.24
C ASN A 122 -3.90 4.57 -5.25
N ALA A 123 -3.89 3.33 -5.73
CA ALA A 123 -4.21 2.17 -4.91
C ALA A 123 -2.97 1.66 -4.17
N LEU A 124 -3.14 1.34 -2.89
CA LEU A 124 -2.12 0.74 -2.05
C LEU A 124 -2.59 -0.61 -1.54
N GLU A 125 -1.66 -1.56 -1.47
CA GLU A 125 -1.85 -2.84 -0.78
C GLU A 125 -0.74 -3.04 0.23
N PHE A 126 -1.12 -3.40 1.44
CA PHE A 126 -0.17 -3.88 2.45
C PHE A 126 -0.54 -5.28 2.86
N LYS A 127 0.44 -6.17 2.86
CA LYS A 127 0.22 -7.56 3.23
C LYS A 127 1.31 -8.07 4.16
N ALA A 128 0.99 -9.15 4.86
CA ALA A 128 1.92 -9.88 5.69
C ALA A 128 1.64 -11.38 5.56
N PHE A 129 2.68 -12.17 5.43
CA PHE A 129 2.56 -13.63 5.40
C PHE A 129 2.64 -14.19 6.83
N ALA A 130 1.87 -15.22 7.12
CA ALA A 130 2.03 -15.97 8.36
C ALA A 130 3.40 -16.66 8.42
N ASP A 131 3.91 -17.07 7.25
CA ASP A 131 5.27 -17.59 7.06
C ASP A 131 5.93 -16.86 5.88
N ASP A 132 6.90 -16.01 6.16
CA ASP A 132 7.60 -15.20 5.16
C ASP A 132 8.26 -16.03 4.05
N ALA A 133 8.60 -17.31 4.32
CA ALA A 133 9.13 -18.21 3.31
C ALA A 133 8.15 -18.46 2.15
N MET A 134 6.86 -18.20 2.38
CA MET A 134 5.82 -18.40 1.37
C MET A 134 5.72 -17.25 0.36
N LEU A 135 6.34 -16.10 0.61
CA LEU A 135 6.26 -14.92 -0.27
C LEU A 135 6.70 -15.24 -1.72
N PHE A 136 7.76 -16.02 -1.87
CA PHE A 136 8.30 -16.42 -3.17
C PHE A 136 8.15 -17.91 -3.44
N ALA A 137 7.22 -18.57 -2.76
CA ALA A 137 6.94 -19.98 -3.00
C ALA A 137 6.45 -20.21 -4.43
N THR A 138 6.86 -21.33 -5.02
CA THR A 138 6.54 -21.64 -6.42
C THR A 138 5.26 -22.45 -6.59
N THR A 139 4.48 -22.60 -5.54
CA THR A 139 3.16 -23.25 -5.59
C THR A 139 2.14 -22.31 -6.24
N LYS A 140 1.26 -22.85 -7.09
CA LYS A 140 0.16 -22.08 -7.66
C LYS A 140 -0.88 -21.81 -6.59
N ASP A 141 -1.32 -20.55 -6.52
CA ASP A 141 -2.50 -20.20 -5.75
C ASP A 141 -3.75 -20.82 -6.40
N PRO A 142 -4.72 -21.26 -5.61
CA PRO A 142 -6.03 -21.60 -6.16
C PRO A 142 -6.67 -20.33 -6.76
N ALA A 143 -7.32 -20.48 -7.89
CA ALA A 143 -7.97 -19.38 -8.58
C ALA A 143 -9.18 -18.84 -7.79
#